data_3acdb9c327135521a24cc137e03cf2db
#
_entry.id   3acdb9c327135521a24cc137e03cf2db
#
_cell.length_a   1.000
_cell.length_b   1.000
_cell.length_c   1.000
_cell.angle_alpha   90.00
_cell.angle_beta   90.00
_cell.angle_gamma   90.00
#
_symmetry.space_group_name_H-M   'P 1'
#
loop_
_entity.id
_entity.type
_entity.pdbx_description
1 polymer ?
#
loop_
_entity_poly.entity_id
_entity_poly.type
_entity_poly.pdbx_seq_one_letter_code
_entity_poly.pdbx_strand_id
1 'polypeptide(L)'
;MSEKLPAPREGLSGKAMRRVVMGSFAGALMEWYDFFIFGTAAGLVFAPLFYPDSDPFIGLIASFATFGVGFLTRPLGGIVFGHFGDKIGRKITLIWTLAIVGCSTFLIGFIPTYQEIGIWAPLILMVLRLIQGFGLGGEYGGAALMTIESAPESRRGFLGSLPQTAASVGIMLATGIFALCNHFLTSEQFLSWGWRIPFWLSAVMLIVGLFIRLHTEETLDFQKQKTTNNKEKSVPPLIELFKKHPRNILLALGARLAESVSSNIINAFGIVYISSQLALSRDIPLTGMLIASAIGIFSCPLVGWLSDRIGQKSLYLSGAGFCVLFAFPFFLLLDSKSTLIIWCSMILGYNLGPTMMFAVQPTLFTRMFGTKVRYTGLSFAYQFSAILGGLSPLIASSLLALGGGKPWYVTLFLFAVSVLSFVCVWLIEPTDEQETASYRYIREQSHEN
;
A
#
# COMPACT_ATOMS: atom_id res chain seq x y z
N MET A 1 -24.62 38.10 -18.44
CA MET A 1 -23.43 37.49 -19.07
C MET A 1 -23.32 36.08 -18.55
N SER A 2 -23.74 35.10 -19.35
CA SER A 2 -23.65 33.71 -18.98
C SER A 2 -22.18 33.27 -19.07
N GLU A 3 -21.54 33.06 -17.94
CA GLU A 3 -20.23 32.47 -17.86
C GLU A 3 -20.35 31.02 -18.38
N LYS A 4 -19.82 30.76 -19.56
CA LYS A 4 -19.78 29.42 -20.14
C LYS A 4 -18.98 28.55 -19.18
N LEU A 5 -19.62 27.53 -18.59
CA LEU A 5 -18.94 26.46 -17.85
C LEU A 5 -17.79 25.93 -18.69
N PRO A 6 -16.60 25.76 -18.12
CA PRO A 6 -15.47 25.20 -18.84
C PRO A 6 -15.83 23.80 -19.33
N ALA A 7 -15.60 23.54 -20.62
CA ALA A 7 -15.83 22.23 -21.21
C ALA A 7 -15.13 21.12 -20.40
N PRO A 8 -15.75 19.91 -20.31
CA PRO A 8 -15.11 18.77 -19.64
C PRO A 8 -13.69 18.59 -20.16
N ARG A 9 -12.70 18.47 -19.27
CA ARG A 9 -11.33 18.25 -19.69
C ARG A 9 -11.26 16.94 -20.46
N GLU A 10 -10.97 17.02 -21.76
CA GLU A 10 -10.65 15.84 -22.57
C GLU A 10 -9.38 15.22 -22.00
N GLY A 11 -9.45 13.95 -21.56
CA GLY A 11 -8.30 13.21 -21.06
C GLY A 11 -7.25 13.02 -22.17
N LEU A 12 -6.04 12.62 -21.78
CA LEU A 12 -4.98 12.31 -22.74
C LEU A 12 -5.43 11.29 -23.79
N SER A 13 -4.83 11.35 -25.01
CA SER A 13 -5.07 10.35 -26.04
C SER A 13 -4.79 8.94 -25.50
N GLY A 14 -5.50 7.92 -25.99
CA GLY A 14 -5.41 6.54 -25.47
C GLY A 14 -3.96 6.00 -25.41
N LYS A 15 -3.07 6.38 -26.38
CA LYS A 15 -1.66 5.98 -26.39
C LYS A 15 -0.86 6.66 -25.27
N ALA A 16 -1.09 7.95 -25.03
CA ALA A 16 -0.44 8.70 -23.95
C ALA A 16 -0.93 8.21 -22.57
N MET A 17 -2.23 8.00 -22.41
CA MET A 17 -2.81 7.46 -21.19
C MET A 17 -2.25 6.08 -20.85
N ARG A 18 -2.11 5.18 -21.84
CA ARG A 18 -1.50 3.86 -21.64
C ARG A 18 -0.06 3.97 -21.13
N ARG A 19 0.74 4.91 -21.63
CA ARG A 19 2.12 5.13 -21.13
C ARG A 19 2.14 5.59 -19.68
N VAL A 20 1.24 6.51 -19.29
CA VAL A 20 1.11 7.00 -17.91
C VAL A 20 0.73 5.86 -16.97
N VAL A 21 -0.30 5.08 -17.30
CA VAL A 21 -0.76 3.93 -16.51
C VAL A 21 0.35 2.88 -16.36
N MET A 22 1.00 2.49 -17.45
CA MET A 22 2.07 1.48 -17.42
C MET A 22 3.29 1.94 -16.62
N GLY A 23 3.68 3.22 -16.74
CA GLY A 23 4.77 3.78 -15.95
C GLY A 23 4.45 3.81 -14.45
N SER A 24 3.23 4.21 -14.08
CA SER A 24 2.75 4.20 -12.70
C SER A 24 2.64 2.78 -12.13
N PHE A 25 2.13 1.83 -12.94
CA PHE A 25 2.05 0.42 -12.56
C PHE A 25 3.44 -0.19 -12.31
N ALA A 26 4.40 0.03 -13.21
CA ALA A 26 5.74 -0.54 -13.08
C ALA A 26 6.47 -0.03 -11.83
N GLY A 27 6.35 1.27 -11.50
CA GLY A 27 6.90 1.82 -10.26
C GLY A 27 6.26 1.19 -9.03
N ALA A 28 4.92 1.19 -8.98
CA ALA A 28 4.18 0.59 -7.87
C ALA A 28 4.46 -0.91 -7.71
N LEU A 29 4.65 -1.67 -8.81
CA LEU A 29 4.94 -3.11 -8.74
C LEU A 29 6.23 -3.40 -7.97
N MET A 30 7.28 -2.61 -8.19
CA MET A 30 8.55 -2.79 -7.48
C MET A 30 8.41 -2.47 -6.00
N GLU A 31 7.75 -1.34 -5.68
CA GLU A 31 7.47 -0.98 -4.30
C GLU A 31 6.74 -2.10 -3.56
N TRP A 32 5.67 -2.63 -4.16
CA TRP A 32 4.85 -3.68 -3.54
C TRP A 32 5.55 -5.03 -3.46
N TYR A 33 6.32 -5.41 -4.48
CA TYR A 33 7.13 -6.62 -4.44
C TYR A 33 8.12 -6.59 -3.27
N ASP A 34 8.94 -5.54 -3.19
CA ASP A 34 9.94 -5.37 -2.13
C ASP A 34 9.32 -5.34 -0.73
N PHE A 35 8.15 -4.74 -0.63
CA PHE A 35 7.38 -4.69 0.60
C PHE A 35 6.91 -6.08 1.06
N PHE A 36 6.32 -6.85 0.14
CA PHE A 36 5.73 -8.16 0.49
C PHE A 36 6.75 -9.26 0.68
N ILE A 37 7.88 -9.25 -0.03
CA ILE A 37 8.94 -10.23 0.27
C ILE A 37 9.48 -10.05 1.68
N PHE A 38 9.64 -8.80 2.15
CA PHE A 38 10.08 -8.57 3.51
C PHE A 38 9.02 -8.99 4.54
N GLY A 39 7.76 -8.66 4.34
CA GLY A 39 6.65 -9.06 5.22
C GLY A 39 6.51 -10.56 5.35
N THR A 40 6.61 -11.29 4.23
CA THR A 40 6.58 -12.76 4.21
C THR A 40 7.81 -13.36 4.91
N ALA A 41 9.01 -12.81 4.66
CA ALA A 41 10.23 -13.25 5.34
C ALA A 41 10.20 -12.94 6.85
N ALA A 42 9.65 -11.81 7.26
CA ALA A 42 9.47 -11.47 8.67
C ALA A 42 8.63 -12.52 9.40
N GLY A 43 7.60 -13.02 8.73
CA GLY A 43 6.73 -14.04 9.28
C GLY A 43 7.30 -15.45 9.29
N LEU A 44 8.08 -15.82 8.28
CA LEU A 44 8.51 -17.22 8.06
C LEU A 44 9.97 -17.52 8.41
N VAL A 45 10.84 -16.49 8.36
CA VAL A 45 12.30 -16.68 8.30
C VAL A 45 13.04 -15.91 9.38
N PHE A 46 12.70 -14.63 9.62
CA PHE A 46 13.56 -13.78 10.43
C PHE A 46 13.57 -14.14 11.92
N ALA A 47 12.44 -14.63 12.46
CA ALA A 47 12.38 -15.06 13.84
C ALA A 47 13.43 -16.17 14.14
N PRO A 48 13.46 -17.33 13.44
CA PRO A 48 14.41 -18.39 13.72
C PRO A 48 15.86 -18.06 13.33
N LEU A 49 16.11 -17.20 12.33
CA LEU A 49 17.45 -16.95 11.82
C LEU A 49 18.15 -15.73 12.42
N PHE A 50 17.40 -14.74 12.87
CA PHE A 50 17.93 -13.47 13.38
C PHE A 50 17.66 -13.26 14.87
N TYR A 51 16.74 -14.04 15.48
CA TYR A 51 16.37 -13.97 16.89
C TYR A 51 16.27 -15.36 17.54
N PRO A 52 17.26 -16.28 17.32
CA PRO A 52 17.14 -17.71 17.69
C PRO A 52 17.09 -17.95 19.20
N ASP A 53 17.74 -17.08 19.99
CA ASP A 53 17.84 -17.21 21.46
C ASP A 53 16.63 -16.65 22.20
N SER A 54 15.63 -16.15 21.47
CA SER A 54 14.41 -15.56 22.04
C SER A 54 13.30 -16.61 22.18
N ASP A 55 12.39 -16.38 23.13
CA ASP A 55 11.10 -17.07 23.13
C ASP A 55 10.43 -16.91 21.75
N PRO A 56 9.74 -17.94 21.22
CA PRO A 56 9.14 -17.91 19.89
C PRO A 56 8.24 -16.69 19.64
N PHE A 57 7.46 -16.25 20.65
CA PHE A 57 6.64 -15.04 20.54
C PHE A 57 7.48 -13.77 20.52
N ILE A 58 8.55 -13.70 21.33
CA ILE A 58 9.45 -12.55 21.38
C ILE A 58 10.22 -12.45 20.06
N GLY A 59 10.72 -13.56 19.52
CA GLY A 59 11.39 -13.60 18.22
C GLY A 59 10.48 -13.13 17.07
N LEU A 60 9.21 -13.55 17.10
CA LEU A 60 8.21 -13.11 16.12
C LEU A 60 7.89 -11.60 16.25
N ILE A 61 7.71 -11.11 17.47
CA ILE A 61 7.50 -9.68 17.75
C ILE A 61 8.69 -8.86 17.26
N ALA A 62 9.93 -9.29 17.54
CA ALA A 62 11.16 -8.61 17.09
C ALA A 62 11.26 -8.60 15.56
N SER A 63 10.89 -9.70 14.90
CA SER A 63 10.85 -9.80 13.44
C SER A 63 9.85 -8.81 12.83
N PHE A 64 8.64 -8.74 13.36
CA PHE A 64 7.65 -7.76 12.90
C PHE A 64 7.95 -6.33 13.34
N ALA A 65 8.67 -6.11 14.45
CA ALA A 65 9.19 -4.80 14.78
C ALA A 65 10.19 -4.31 13.73
N THR A 66 11.07 -5.20 13.27
CA THR A 66 12.01 -4.90 12.17
C THR A 66 11.27 -4.60 10.85
N PHE A 67 10.18 -5.31 10.56
CA PHE A 67 9.32 -4.98 9.44
C PHE A 67 8.68 -3.58 9.58
N GLY A 68 8.13 -3.30 10.76
CA GLY A 68 7.40 -2.06 11.06
C GLY A 68 8.29 -0.82 11.07
N VAL A 69 9.55 -0.95 11.51
CA VAL A 69 10.49 0.19 11.66
C VAL A 69 10.74 0.93 10.34
N GLY A 70 10.68 0.24 9.20
CA GLY A 70 10.81 0.86 7.88
C GLY A 70 9.72 1.88 7.56
N PHE A 71 8.54 1.75 8.17
CA PHE A 71 7.47 2.72 7.97
C PHE A 71 7.67 4.03 8.70
N LEU A 72 8.47 4.03 9.78
CA LEU A 72 8.77 5.24 10.55
C LEU A 72 9.62 6.23 9.74
N THR A 73 10.44 5.74 8.81
CA THR A 73 11.28 6.59 7.96
C THR A 73 10.61 7.07 6.67
N ARG A 74 9.47 6.48 6.28
CA ARG A 74 8.71 6.89 5.08
C ARG A 74 8.33 8.37 5.06
N PRO A 75 7.75 8.96 6.12
CA PRO A 75 7.43 10.39 6.13
C PRO A 75 8.66 11.28 5.93
N LEU A 76 9.80 10.91 6.53
CA LEU A 76 11.06 11.64 6.36
C LEU A 76 11.53 11.57 4.91
N GLY A 77 11.50 10.38 4.30
CA GLY A 77 11.79 10.19 2.88
C GLY A 77 10.88 11.04 1.99
N GLY A 78 9.58 11.09 2.28
CA GLY A 78 8.61 11.92 1.56
C GLY A 78 8.95 13.41 1.59
N ILE A 79 9.38 13.93 2.73
CA ILE A 79 9.80 15.34 2.88
C ILE A 79 11.09 15.59 2.10
N VAL A 80 12.09 14.74 2.30
CA VAL A 80 13.42 14.92 1.69
C VAL A 80 13.35 14.78 0.16
N PHE A 81 12.77 13.69 -0.33
CA PHE A 81 12.65 13.45 -1.77
C PHE A 81 11.63 14.37 -2.46
N GLY A 82 10.60 14.84 -1.74
CA GLY A 82 9.72 15.90 -2.21
C GLY A 82 10.50 17.18 -2.49
N HIS A 83 11.32 17.62 -1.53
CA HIS A 83 12.17 18.82 -1.70
C HIS A 83 13.19 18.67 -2.84
N PHE A 84 13.87 17.53 -2.93
CA PHE A 84 14.80 17.27 -4.02
C PHE A 84 14.09 17.16 -5.36
N GLY A 85 12.90 16.54 -5.43
CA GLY A 85 12.09 16.45 -6.65
C GLY A 85 11.73 17.82 -7.23
N ASP A 86 11.42 18.79 -6.37
CA ASP A 86 11.13 20.16 -6.80
C ASP A 86 12.40 20.92 -7.24
N LYS A 87 13.58 20.54 -6.77
CA LYS A 87 14.85 21.23 -7.01
C LYS A 87 15.64 20.69 -8.19
N ILE A 88 15.80 19.38 -8.29
CA ILE A 88 16.63 18.70 -9.30
C ILE A 88 15.84 17.95 -10.37
N GLY A 89 14.51 17.84 -10.20
CA GLY A 89 13.61 17.16 -11.13
C GLY A 89 13.04 15.85 -10.54
N ARG A 90 11.80 15.57 -10.89
CA ARG A 90 11.09 14.39 -10.37
C ARG A 90 11.66 13.07 -10.89
N LYS A 91 12.08 13.03 -12.18
CA LYS A 91 12.69 11.85 -12.80
C LYS A 91 13.95 11.40 -12.05
N ILE A 92 14.87 12.33 -11.78
CA ILE A 92 16.14 12.04 -11.10
C ILE A 92 15.89 11.56 -9.67
N THR A 93 14.99 12.23 -8.96
CA THR A 93 14.61 11.84 -7.59
C THR A 93 14.03 10.44 -7.55
N LEU A 94 13.13 10.09 -8.47
CA LEU A 94 12.54 8.76 -8.58
C LEU A 94 13.56 7.66 -8.95
N ILE A 95 14.59 7.97 -9.71
CA ILE A 95 15.70 7.05 -9.97
C ILE A 95 16.48 6.76 -8.69
N TRP A 96 16.78 7.79 -7.89
CA TRP A 96 17.48 7.62 -6.62
C TRP A 96 16.66 6.85 -5.59
N THR A 97 15.35 7.15 -5.46
CA THR A 97 14.47 6.39 -4.54
C THR A 97 14.42 4.92 -4.90
N LEU A 98 14.26 4.61 -6.18
CA LEU A 98 14.24 3.25 -6.69
C LEU A 98 15.57 2.52 -6.46
N ALA A 99 16.70 3.19 -6.70
CA ALA A 99 18.03 2.61 -6.46
C ALA A 99 18.24 2.31 -4.96
N ILE A 100 17.86 3.23 -4.08
CA ILE A 100 17.98 3.04 -2.63
C ILE A 100 17.14 1.85 -2.18
N VAL A 101 15.88 1.76 -2.60
CA VAL A 101 14.96 0.67 -2.24
C VAL A 101 15.47 -0.67 -2.76
N GLY A 102 15.73 -0.76 -4.06
CA GLY A 102 16.13 -2.02 -4.69
C GLY A 102 17.49 -2.53 -4.21
N CYS A 103 18.49 -1.64 -4.03
CA CYS A 103 19.79 -2.02 -3.48
C CYS A 103 19.65 -2.50 -2.01
N SER A 104 18.86 -1.80 -1.19
CA SER A 104 18.64 -2.22 0.21
C SER A 104 17.97 -3.58 0.27
N THR A 105 16.95 -3.83 -0.56
CA THR A 105 16.25 -5.12 -0.63
C THR A 105 17.20 -6.23 -1.08
N PHE A 106 17.97 -6.00 -2.14
CA PHE A 106 18.94 -6.96 -2.64
C PHE A 106 19.99 -7.34 -1.59
N LEU A 107 20.52 -6.35 -0.86
CA LEU A 107 21.52 -6.56 0.18
C LEU A 107 20.99 -7.37 1.35
N ILE A 108 19.70 -7.34 1.67
CA ILE A 108 19.09 -8.18 2.70
C ILE A 108 19.35 -9.67 2.41
N GLY A 109 19.31 -10.08 1.14
CA GLY A 109 19.59 -11.47 0.75
C GLY A 109 21.03 -11.95 1.03
N PHE A 110 21.96 -11.05 1.37
CA PHE A 110 23.35 -11.38 1.70
C PHE A 110 23.66 -11.28 3.19
N ILE A 111 22.72 -10.89 4.04
CA ILE A 111 22.99 -10.78 5.48
C ILE A 111 23.29 -12.18 6.03
N PRO A 112 24.44 -12.36 6.75
CA PRO A 112 24.69 -13.56 7.50
C PRO A 112 23.70 -13.75 8.65
N THR A 113 23.48 -14.96 9.09
CA THR A 113 22.55 -15.28 10.18
C THR A 113 23.10 -14.87 11.55
N TYR A 114 22.26 -14.88 12.58
CA TYR A 114 22.67 -14.62 13.97
C TYR A 114 23.75 -15.61 14.43
N GLN A 115 23.70 -16.86 13.99
CA GLN A 115 24.71 -17.87 14.35
C GLN A 115 26.09 -17.53 13.79
N GLU A 116 26.19 -16.77 12.71
CA GLU A 116 27.46 -16.42 12.05
C GLU A 116 28.06 -15.11 12.60
N ILE A 117 27.22 -14.06 12.80
CA ILE A 117 27.71 -12.73 13.18
C ILE A 117 27.03 -12.14 14.44
N GLY A 118 26.23 -12.94 15.16
CA GLY A 118 25.56 -12.53 16.40
C GLY A 118 24.62 -11.33 16.20
N ILE A 119 24.66 -10.41 17.16
CA ILE A 119 23.76 -9.23 17.20
C ILE A 119 23.88 -8.33 15.97
N TRP A 120 24.96 -8.41 15.20
CA TRP A 120 25.13 -7.61 13.99
C TRP A 120 24.13 -8.00 12.89
N ALA A 121 23.67 -9.25 12.87
CA ALA A 121 22.70 -9.72 11.88
C ALA A 121 21.37 -8.93 11.95
N PRO A 122 20.65 -8.89 13.08
CA PRO A 122 19.43 -8.10 13.19
C PRO A 122 19.66 -6.59 13.09
N LEU A 123 20.82 -6.07 13.54
CA LEU A 123 21.13 -4.64 13.40
C LEU A 123 21.29 -4.23 11.94
N ILE A 124 22.01 -5.00 11.12
CA ILE A 124 22.17 -4.73 9.70
C ILE A 124 20.82 -4.82 9.00
N LEU A 125 20.00 -5.84 9.32
CA LEU A 125 18.66 -6.00 8.78
C LEU A 125 17.79 -4.76 9.08
N MET A 126 17.83 -4.26 10.32
CA MET A 126 17.09 -3.07 10.75
C MET A 126 17.57 -1.82 10.01
N VAL A 127 18.88 -1.62 9.86
CA VAL A 127 19.45 -0.47 9.16
C VAL A 127 19.04 -0.49 7.68
N LEU A 128 19.15 -1.63 7.01
CA LEU A 128 18.71 -1.77 5.62
C LEU A 128 17.21 -1.50 5.49
N ARG A 129 16.40 -1.93 6.46
CA ARG A 129 14.96 -1.66 6.48
C ARG A 129 14.62 -0.18 6.65
N LEU A 130 15.36 0.55 7.51
CA LEU A 130 15.25 2.01 7.67
C LEU A 130 15.58 2.74 6.36
N ILE A 131 16.68 2.34 5.70
CA ILE A 131 17.11 2.92 4.42
C ILE A 131 16.06 2.64 3.33
N GLN A 132 15.54 1.42 3.25
CA GLN A 132 14.48 1.03 2.32
C GLN A 132 13.21 1.87 2.55
N GLY A 133 12.76 2.00 3.80
CA GLY A 133 11.60 2.81 4.15
C GLY A 133 11.77 4.29 3.79
N PHE A 134 12.96 4.85 4.01
CA PHE A 134 13.30 6.22 3.62
C PHE A 134 13.17 6.41 2.09
N GLY A 135 13.69 5.46 1.29
CA GLY A 135 13.53 5.49 -0.18
C GLY A 135 12.07 5.45 -0.63
N LEU A 136 11.26 4.56 -0.04
CA LEU A 136 9.84 4.39 -0.37
C LEU A 136 8.98 5.64 -0.10
N GLY A 137 9.40 6.50 0.83
CA GLY A 137 8.66 7.72 1.19
C GLY A 137 8.42 8.68 0.03
N GLY A 138 9.30 8.72 -0.97
CA GLY A 138 9.25 9.68 -2.08
C GLY A 138 8.42 9.25 -3.31
N GLU A 139 7.85 8.04 -3.36
CA GLU A 139 7.37 7.47 -4.63
C GLU A 139 5.85 7.60 -4.87
N TYR A 140 5.03 7.34 -3.87
CA TYR A 140 3.60 7.05 -4.06
C TYR A 140 2.76 8.22 -4.61
N GLY A 141 2.92 9.44 -4.10
CA GLY A 141 1.97 10.54 -4.38
C GLY A 141 1.92 10.98 -5.84
N GLY A 142 3.05 10.92 -6.54
CA GLY A 142 3.17 11.39 -7.92
C GLY A 142 2.49 10.48 -8.94
N ALA A 143 2.63 9.17 -8.80
CA ALA A 143 2.13 8.19 -9.75
C ALA A 143 0.60 8.10 -9.76
N ALA A 144 -0.01 8.07 -8.56
CA ALA A 144 -1.46 8.01 -8.41
C ALA A 144 -2.14 9.29 -8.95
N LEU A 145 -1.62 10.45 -8.56
CA LEU A 145 -2.17 11.74 -8.98
C LEU A 145 -2.05 11.94 -10.49
N MET A 146 -0.89 11.63 -11.08
CA MET A 146 -0.68 11.76 -12.53
C MET A 146 -1.69 10.93 -13.32
N THR A 147 -1.98 9.70 -12.87
CA THR A 147 -2.95 8.84 -13.54
C THR A 147 -4.37 9.42 -13.47
N ILE A 148 -4.80 9.90 -12.29
CA ILE A 148 -6.15 10.41 -12.08
C ILE A 148 -6.37 11.74 -12.80
N GLU A 149 -5.40 12.64 -12.78
CA GLU A 149 -5.50 13.95 -13.45
C GLU A 149 -5.47 13.84 -14.98
N SER A 150 -4.81 12.80 -15.50
CA SER A 150 -4.77 12.51 -16.94
C SER A 150 -6.01 11.77 -17.44
N ALA A 151 -6.80 11.18 -16.54
CA ALA A 151 -7.95 10.36 -16.88
C ALA A 151 -9.20 11.21 -17.18
N PRO A 152 -10.03 10.81 -18.17
CA PRO A 152 -11.36 11.38 -18.37
C PRO A 152 -12.21 11.20 -17.10
N GLU A 153 -13.06 12.17 -16.77
CA GLU A 153 -13.88 12.14 -15.54
C GLU A 153 -14.73 10.87 -15.41
N SER A 154 -15.29 10.42 -16.51
CA SER A 154 -16.16 9.23 -16.57
C SER A 154 -15.44 7.90 -16.35
N ARG A 155 -14.08 7.88 -16.30
CA ARG A 155 -13.27 6.66 -16.16
C ARG A 155 -12.15 6.80 -15.15
N ARG A 156 -12.21 7.78 -14.26
CA ARG A 156 -11.18 8.03 -13.24
C ARG A 156 -11.04 6.87 -12.26
N GLY A 157 -12.15 6.24 -11.89
CA GLY A 157 -12.14 5.06 -11.01
C GLY A 157 -11.43 3.89 -11.65
N PHE A 158 -11.83 3.52 -12.88
CA PHE A 158 -11.19 2.43 -13.61
C PHE A 158 -9.71 2.67 -13.87
N LEU A 159 -9.36 3.83 -14.47
CA LEU A 159 -7.97 4.12 -14.82
C LEU A 159 -7.09 4.32 -13.58
N GLY A 160 -7.64 4.91 -12.51
CA GLY A 160 -6.94 5.08 -11.23
C GLY A 160 -6.69 3.76 -10.48
N SER A 161 -7.53 2.74 -10.69
CA SER A 161 -7.34 1.41 -10.09
C SER A 161 -6.29 0.55 -10.79
N LEU A 162 -5.97 0.83 -12.06
CA LEU A 162 -4.98 0.03 -12.81
C LEU A 162 -3.59 0.02 -12.16
N PRO A 163 -2.99 1.17 -11.78
CA PRO A 163 -1.74 1.16 -11.03
C PRO A 163 -1.85 0.44 -9.67
N GLN A 164 -3.02 0.50 -9.01
CA GLN A 164 -3.23 -0.17 -7.72
C GLN A 164 -3.21 -1.70 -7.84
N THR A 165 -3.54 -2.24 -9.02
CA THR A 165 -3.42 -3.68 -9.30
C THR A 165 -1.99 -4.20 -9.09
N ALA A 166 -0.99 -3.33 -9.15
CA ALA A 166 0.40 -3.65 -8.88
C ALA A 166 0.63 -4.24 -7.48
N ALA A 167 -0.20 -3.88 -6.48
CA ALA A 167 -0.13 -4.48 -5.16
C ALA A 167 -0.44 -5.98 -5.22
N SER A 168 -1.53 -6.37 -5.89
CA SER A 168 -1.90 -7.79 -6.05
C SER A 168 -0.86 -8.56 -6.85
N VAL A 169 -0.29 -7.97 -7.91
CA VAL A 169 0.80 -8.61 -8.68
C VAL A 169 2.05 -8.73 -7.81
N GLY A 170 2.41 -7.71 -7.03
CA GLY A 170 3.55 -7.74 -6.11
C GLY A 170 3.41 -8.84 -5.04
N ILE A 171 2.23 -8.96 -4.43
CA ILE A 171 1.92 -10.06 -3.48
C ILE A 171 2.05 -11.41 -4.18
N MET A 172 1.43 -11.56 -5.36
CA MET A 172 1.48 -12.81 -6.11
C MET A 172 2.91 -13.23 -6.43
N LEU A 173 3.76 -12.31 -6.88
CA LEU A 173 5.17 -12.59 -7.15
C LEU A 173 5.93 -12.93 -5.87
N ALA A 174 5.77 -12.13 -4.81
CA ALA A 174 6.45 -12.35 -3.54
C ALA A 174 6.06 -13.70 -2.92
N THR A 175 4.77 -13.93 -2.71
CA THR A 175 4.27 -15.18 -2.11
C THR A 175 4.51 -16.38 -3.01
N GLY A 176 4.38 -16.20 -4.34
CA GLY A 176 4.64 -17.25 -5.32
C GLY A 176 6.08 -17.75 -5.30
N ILE A 177 7.06 -16.82 -5.25
CA ILE A 177 8.48 -17.21 -5.16
C ILE A 177 8.76 -17.92 -3.83
N PHE A 178 8.22 -17.43 -2.70
CA PHE A 178 8.35 -18.13 -1.42
C PHE A 178 7.68 -19.51 -1.45
N ALA A 179 6.49 -19.63 -2.05
CA ALA A 179 5.80 -20.91 -2.21
C ALA A 179 6.60 -21.90 -3.06
N LEU A 180 7.17 -21.44 -4.19
CA LEU A 180 8.04 -22.28 -5.02
C LEU A 180 9.30 -22.74 -4.25
N CYS A 181 9.95 -21.82 -3.54
CA CYS A 181 11.10 -22.17 -2.70
C CYS A 181 10.71 -23.20 -1.62
N ASN A 182 9.56 -23.01 -0.95
CA ASN A 182 9.09 -23.94 0.08
C ASN A 182 8.70 -25.31 -0.49
N HIS A 183 8.19 -25.35 -1.72
CA HIS A 183 7.77 -26.59 -2.37
C HIS A 183 8.95 -27.44 -2.89
N PHE A 184 9.94 -26.78 -3.51
CA PHE A 184 11.07 -27.47 -4.14
C PHE A 184 12.27 -27.71 -3.22
N LEU A 185 12.36 -26.98 -2.09
CA LEU A 185 13.46 -27.09 -1.14
C LEU A 185 13.00 -27.79 0.13
N THR A 186 13.89 -28.54 0.76
CA THR A 186 13.64 -29.03 2.12
C THR A 186 13.58 -27.84 3.11
N SER A 187 12.95 -28.06 4.27
CA SER A 187 12.88 -27.00 5.31
C SER A 187 14.28 -26.50 5.73
N GLU A 188 15.28 -27.39 5.73
CA GLU A 188 16.67 -27.05 6.03
C GLU A 188 17.29 -26.20 4.90
N GLN A 189 17.11 -26.58 3.65
CA GLN A 189 17.57 -25.82 2.48
C GLN A 189 16.88 -24.48 2.39
N PHE A 190 15.57 -24.44 2.66
CA PHE A 190 14.81 -23.19 2.67
C PHE A 190 15.35 -22.20 3.71
N LEU A 191 15.61 -22.64 4.94
CA LEU A 191 16.13 -21.79 6.00
C LEU A 191 17.62 -21.45 5.82
N SER A 192 18.43 -22.32 5.19
CA SER A 192 19.86 -22.05 4.98
C SER A 192 20.11 -21.00 3.88
N TRP A 193 19.47 -21.15 2.72
CA TRP A 193 19.69 -20.26 1.57
C TRP A 193 18.44 -19.91 0.75
N GLY A 194 17.43 -20.78 0.73
CA GLY A 194 16.25 -20.63 -0.14
C GLY A 194 15.49 -19.33 0.08
N TRP A 195 15.41 -18.86 1.32
CA TRP A 195 14.74 -17.60 1.65
C TRP A 195 15.42 -16.35 1.06
N ARG A 196 16.67 -16.45 0.63
CA ARG A 196 17.44 -15.36 0.03
C ARG A 196 17.04 -15.12 -1.44
N ILE A 197 16.51 -16.12 -2.14
CA ILE A 197 16.14 -16.04 -3.55
C ILE A 197 15.19 -14.88 -3.85
N PRO A 198 14.08 -14.67 -3.12
CA PRO A 198 13.19 -13.53 -3.40
C PRO A 198 13.91 -12.18 -3.30
N PHE A 199 14.86 -12.03 -2.37
CA PHE A 199 15.65 -10.82 -2.21
C PHE A 199 16.66 -10.63 -3.35
N TRP A 200 17.30 -11.70 -3.82
CA TRP A 200 18.19 -11.60 -4.99
C TRP A 200 17.45 -11.29 -6.28
N LEU A 201 16.22 -11.77 -6.43
CA LEU A 201 15.38 -11.47 -7.58
C LEU A 201 14.92 -10.00 -7.60
N SER A 202 14.99 -9.27 -6.47
CA SER A 202 14.74 -7.82 -6.47
C SER A 202 15.71 -7.05 -7.36
N ALA A 203 16.93 -7.58 -7.61
CA ALA A 203 17.87 -7.01 -8.56
C ALA A 203 17.31 -6.97 -9.98
N VAL A 204 16.58 -8.00 -10.40
CA VAL A 204 15.92 -8.03 -11.72
C VAL A 204 14.85 -6.95 -11.78
N MET A 205 14.04 -6.83 -10.71
CA MET A 205 13.01 -5.78 -10.60
C MET A 205 13.64 -4.38 -10.62
N LEU A 206 14.76 -4.19 -9.91
CA LEU A 206 15.51 -2.93 -9.91
C LEU A 206 16.02 -2.58 -11.31
N ILE A 207 16.64 -3.52 -12.04
CA ILE A 207 17.14 -3.30 -13.39
C ILE A 207 16.00 -2.92 -14.34
N VAL A 208 14.90 -3.65 -14.32
CA VAL A 208 13.70 -3.37 -15.13
C VAL A 208 13.14 -1.98 -14.80
N GLY A 209 13.08 -1.61 -13.54
CA GLY A 209 12.60 -0.32 -13.12
C GLY A 209 13.48 0.84 -13.49
N LEU A 210 14.76 0.70 -13.31
CA LEU A 210 15.73 1.69 -13.75
C LEU A 210 15.64 1.86 -15.27
N PHE A 211 15.54 0.76 -16.03
CA PHE A 211 15.38 0.82 -17.47
C PHE A 211 14.13 1.61 -17.87
N ILE A 212 12.96 1.32 -17.27
CA ILE A 212 11.72 2.05 -17.55
C ILE A 212 11.87 3.53 -17.19
N ARG A 213 12.41 3.86 -16.01
CA ARG A 213 12.57 5.24 -15.53
C ARG A 213 13.55 6.05 -16.38
N LEU A 214 14.63 5.44 -16.83
CA LEU A 214 15.61 6.12 -17.70
C LEU A 214 14.99 6.52 -19.06
N HIS A 215 14.07 5.70 -19.59
CA HIS A 215 13.38 5.95 -20.86
C HIS A 215 12.07 6.76 -20.73
N THR A 216 11.65 7.11 -19.51
CA THR A 216 10.49 7.97 -19.26
C THR A 216 10.92 9.44 -19.31
N GLU A 217 10.17 10.28 -20.01
CA GLU A 217 10.41 11.72 -20.06
C GLU A 217 10.04 12.41 -18.74
N GLU A 218 10.67 13.56 -18.46
CA GLU A 218 10.34 14.43 -17.32
C GLU A 218 8.91 14.95 -17.46
N THR A 219 8.20 15.15 -16.35
CA THR A 219 6.81 15.62 -16.37
C THR A 219 6.67 17.00 -17.01
N LEU A 220 5.63 17.16 -17.85
CA LEU A 220 5.33 18.43 -18.52
C LEU A 220 5.17 19.60 -17.56
N ASP A 221 4.65 19.35 -16.36
CA ASP A 221 4.47 20.39 -15.34
C ASP A 221 5.79 20.90 -14.77
N PHE A 222 6.79 20.03 -14.60
CA PHE A 222 8.13 20.43 -14.19
C PHE A 222 8.83 21.22 -15.28
N GLN A 223 8.65 20.83 -16.55
CA GLN A 223 9.19 21.56 -17.69
C GLN A 223 8.57 22.96 -17.80
N LYS A 224 7.25 23.11 -17.56
CA LYS A 224 6.54 24.39 -17.53
C LYS A 224 6.97 25.28 -16.36
N GLN A 225 7.14 24.71 -15.15
CA GLN A 225 7.61 25.47 -13.98
C GLN A 225 9.02 26.02 -14.17
N LYS A 226 9.88 25.31 -14.88
CA LYS A 226 11.26 25.74 -15.20
C LYS A 226 11.29 26.93 -16.17
N THR A 227 10.29 27.05 -17.04
CA THR A 227 10.13 28.16 -17.98
C THR A 227 9.42 29.38 -17.41
N THR A 228 8.59 29.18 -16.37
CA THR A 228 7.86 30.28 -15.71
C THR A 228 8.60 30.69 -14.43
N ASN A 229 9.44 31.69 -14.54
CA ASN A 229 10.30 32.22 -13.47
C ASN A 229 9.51 32.99 -12.37
N ASN A 230 8.28 32.60 -12.07
CA ASN A 230 7.44 33.24 -11.04
C ASN A 230 7.70 32.60 -9.68
N LYS A 231 8.71 33.12 -8.99
CA LYS A 231 8.88 32.97 -7.54
C LYS A 231 7.82 33.81 -6.80
N GLU A 232 6.55 33.47 -6.91
CA GLU A 232 5.62 33.89 -5.87
C GLU A 232 6.03 33.19 -4.57
N LYS A 233 6.19 33.95 -3.49
CA LYS A 233 6.40 33.46 -2.14
C LYS A 233 5.13 32.74 -1.68
N SER A 234 4.88 31.52 -2.20
CA SER A 234 3.77 30.70 -1.78
C SER A 234 4.08 30.11 -0.40
N VAL A 235 3.11 30.14 0.49
CA VAL A 235 3.15 29.42 1.76
C VAL A 235 3.45 27.96 1.47
N PRO A 236 4.37 27.30 2.20
CA PRO A 236 4.65 25.88 1.97
C PRO A 236 3.36 25.06 1.95
N PRO A 237 3.14 24.19 0.94
CA PRO A 237 1.89 23.46 0.76
C PRO A 237 1.45 22.67 2.00
N LEU A 238 2.42 22.18 2.79
CA LEU A 238 2.16 21.47 4.04
C LEU A 238 1.50 22.38 5.09
N ILE A 239 1.97 23.64 5.22
CA ILE A 239 1.40 24.62 6.17
C ILE A 239 -0.03 25.00 5.71
N GLU A 240 -0.20 25.20 4.41
CA GLU A 240 -1.52 25.51 3.85
C GLU A 240 -2.50 24.35 4.05
N LEU A 241 -2.05 23.10 3.88
CA LEU A 241 -2.83 21.88 4.09
C LEU A 241 -3.36 21.82 5.54
N PHE A 242 -2.48 21.98 6.53
CA PHE A 242 -2.88 21.93 7.95
C PHE A 242 -3.78 23.10 8.37
N LYS A 243 -3.60 24.28 7.77
CA LYS A 243 -4.44 25.46 8.08
C LYS A 243 -5.83 25.36 7.46
N LYS A 244 -5.93 24.90 6.21
CA LYS A 244 -7.19 24.92 5.45
C LYS A 244 -8.00 23.64 5.52
N HIS A 245 -7.33 22.46 5.67
CA HIS A 245 -7.98 21.15 5.56
C HIS A 245 -7.68 20.20 6.76
N PRO A 246 -7.66 20.66 8.03
CA PRO A 246 -7.31 19.80 9.16
C PRO A 246 -8.28 18.63 9.33
N ARG A 247 -9.59 18.85 9.14
CA ARG A 247 -10.63 17.81 9.20
C ARG A 247 -10.39 16.74 8.12
N ASN A 248 -10.11 17.15 6.89
CA ASN A 248 -9.92 16.23 5.77
C ASN A 248 -8.65 15.38 5.95
N ILE A 249 -7.58 15.94 6.54
CA ILE A 249 -6.37 15.17 6.91
C ILE A 249 -6.72 14.04 7.88
N LEU A 250 -7.40 14.36 8.98
CA LEU A 250 -7.77 13.37 10.01
C LEU A 250 -8.70 12.30 9.43
N LEU A 251 -9.69 12.71 8.62
CA LEU A 251 -10.60 11.78 7.97
C LEU A 251 -9.88 10.87 6.96
N ALA A 252 -8.94 11.39 6.17
CA ALA A 252 -8.17 10.60 5.22
C ALA A 252 -7.22 9.62 5.93
N LEU A 253 -6.57 10.06 7.02
CA LEU A 253 -5.74 9.19 7.87
C LEU A 253 -6.59 8.04 8.44
N GLY A 254 -7.71 8.35 9.09
CA GLY A 254 -8.59 7.35 9.69
C GLY A 254 -9.21 6.43 8.64
N ALA A 255 -9.66 6.97 7.51
CA ALA A 255 -10.25 6.21 6.42
C ALA A 255 -9.33 5.10 5.90
N ARG A 256 -8.02 5.38 5.81
CA ARG A 256 -7.04 4.42 5.26
C ARG A 256 -6.64 3.31 6.23
N LEU A 257 -6.92 3.44 7.52
CA LEU A 257 -6.44 2.48 8.52
C LEU A 257 -6.97 1.06 8.30
N ALA A 258 -8.27 0.90 7.97
CA ALA A 258 -8.84 -0.44 7.74
C ALA A 258 -8.16 -1.15 6.57
N GLU A 259 -7.94 -0.46 5.44
CA GLU A 259 -7.26 -1.02 4.27
C GLU A 259 -5.86 -1.48 4.64
N SER A 260 -5.06 -0.58 5.22
CA SER A 260 -3.65 -0.83 5.51
C SER A 260 -3.46 -1.90 6.59
N VAL A 261 -4.26 -1.87 7.67
CA VAL A 261 -4.18 -2.84 8.77
C VAL A 261 -4.68 -4.21 8.33
N SER A 262 -5.85 -4.29 7.67
CA SER A 262 -6.41 -5.58 7.22
C SER A 262 -5.50 -6.26 6.21
N SER A 263 -4.94 -5.50 5.25
CA SER A 263 -3.99 -6.03 4.27
C SER A 263 -2.78 -6.68 4.95
N ASN A 264 -2.16 -6.00 5.90
CA ASN A 264 -0.98 -6.52 6.60
C ASN A 264 -1.31 -7.66 7.56
N ILE A 265 -2.48 -7.63 8.21
CA ILE A 265 -2.94 -8.75 9.06
C ILE A 265 -3.17 -9.99 8.21
N ILE A 266 -3.80 -9.89 7.06
CA ILE A 266 -4.04 -11.05 6.19
C ILE A 266 -2.74 -11.56 5.56
N ASN A 267 -1.91 -10.67 5.02
CA ASN A 267 -0.71 -11.03 4.25
C ASN A 267 0.49 -11.45 5.12
N ALA A 268 0.74 -10.76 6.25
CA ALA A 268 1.92 -11.04 7.06
C ALA A 268 1.55 -11.83 8.31
N PHE A 269 0.68 -11.30 9.16
CA PHE A 269 0.31 -11.96 10.40
C PHE A 269 -0.49 -13.24 10.18
N GLY A 270 -1.44 -13.27 9.22
CA GLY A 270 -2.28 -14.43 8.92
C GLY A 270 -1.48 -15.64 8.45
N ILE A 271 -0.43 -15.43 7.64
CA ILE A 271 0.48 -16.50 7.22
C ILE A 271 1.14 -17.14 8.45
N VAL A 272 1.63 -16.33 9.38
CA VAL A 272 2.26 -16.81 10.62
C VAL A 272 1.27 -17.47 11.54
N TYR A 273 0.08 -16.89 11.71
CA TYR A 273 -0.97 -17.47 12.53
C TYR A 273 -1.32 -18.88 12.08
N ILE A 274 -1.50 -19.08 10.77
CA ILE A 274 -1.82 -20.39 10.20
C ILE A 274 -0.65 -21.37 10.34
N SER A 275 0.58 -20.94 10.04
CA SER A 275 1.74 -21.82 10.02
C SER A 275 2.31 -22.13 11.41
N SER A 276 2.38 -21.13 12.30
CA SER A 276 3.03 -21.27 13.60
C SER A 276 2.03 -21.54 14.72
N GLN A 277 0.92 -20.78 14.80
CA GLN A 277 -0.06 -20.93 15.89
C GLN A 277 -0.98 -22.15 15.67
N LEU A 278 -1.47 -22.34 14.43
CA LEU A 278 -2.31 -23.51 14.11
C LEU A 278 -1.47 -24.75 13.74
N ALA A 279 -0.14 -24.62 13.64
CA ALA A 279 0.82 -25.68 13.29
C ALA A 279 0.47 -26.38 11.96
N LEU A 280 -0.02 -25.63 10.97
CA LEU A 280 -0.31 -26.15 9.63
C LEU A 280 0.87 -25.91 8.68
N SER A 281 0.91 -26.65 7.56
CA SER A 281 1.94 -26.48 6.53
C SER A 281 1.94 -25.04 6.00
N ARG A 282 3.14 -24.47 5.81
CA ARG A 282 3.35 -23.14 5.20
C ARG A 282 2.76 -23.01 3.80
N ASP A 283 2.60 -24.13 3.09
CA ASP A 283 1.99 -24.13 1.74
C ASP A 283 0.53 -23.69 1.77
N ILE A 284 -0.20 -23.94 2.85
CA ILE A 284 -1.61 -23.59 2.95
C ILE A 284 -1.81 -22.07 2.88
N PRO A 285 -1.22 -21.24 3.78
CA PRO A 285 -1.42 -19.79 3.70
C PRO A 285 -0.74 -19.16 2.48
N LEU A 286 0.42 -19.67 2.04
CA LEU A 286 1.09 -19.15 0.85
C LEU A 286 0.23 -19.36 -0.41
N THR A 287 -0.34 -20.56 -0.59
CA THR A 287 -1.25 -20.86 -1.70
C THR A 287 -2.53 -20.04 -1.60
N GLY A 288 -3.10 -19.91 -0.39
CA GLY A 288 -4.29 -19.06 -0.16
C GLY A 288 -4.06 -17.61 -0.59
N MET A 289 -2.92 -17.02 -0.22
CA MET A 289 -2.55 -15.67 -0.65
C MET A 289 -2.24 -15.58 -2.13
N LEU A 290 -1.60 -16.60 -2.72
CA LEU A 290 -1.36 -16.63 -4.16
C LEU A 290 -2.68 -16.58 -4.93
N ILE A 291 -3.67 -17.39 -4.55
CA ILE A 291 -5.00 -17.39 -5.18
C ILE A 291 -5.71 -16.05 -4.92
N ALA A 292 -5.69 -15.56 -3.69
CA ALA A 292 -6.34 -14.30 -3.33
C ALA A 292 -5.78 -13.11 -4.12
N SER A 293 -4.46 -13.03 -4.28
CA SER A 293 -3.81 -12.00 -5.06
C SER A 293 -4.02 -12.16 -6.57
N ALA A 294 -4.05 -13.38 -7.10
CA ALA A 294 -4.40 -13.63 -8.50
C ALA A 294 -5.82 -13.13 -8.82
N ILE A 295 -6.79 -13.38 -7.92
CA ILE A 295 -8.14 -12.82 -8.04
C ILE A 295 -8.10 -11.29 -7.92
N GLY A 296 -7.26 -10.74 -7.02
CA GLY A 296 -7.06 -9.31 -6.81
C GLY A 296 -6.63 -8.55 -8.06
N ILE A 297 -5.87 -9.19 -8.96
CA ILE A 297 -5.48 -8.60 -10.26
C ILE A 297 -6.70 -8.22 -11.10
N PHE A 298 -7.76 -9.00 -11.02
CA PHE A 298 -9.01 -8.76 -11.77
C PHE A 298 -10.04 -7.99 -10.95
N SER A 299 -10.15 -8.25 -9.64
CA SER A 299 -11.12 -7.60 -8.77
C SER A 299 -10.82 -6.11 -8.58
N CYS A 300 -9.55 -5.70 -8.51
CA CYS A 300 -9.18 -4.32 -8.34
C CYS A 300 -9.64 -3.42 -9.52
N PRO A 301 -9.36 -3.72 -10.79
CA PRO A 301 -9.90 -2.97 -11.93
C PRO A 301 -11.44 -3.04 -12.05
N LEU A 302 -12.02 -4.19 -11.70
CA LEU A 302 -13.48 -4.36 -11.70
C LEU A 302 -14.15 -3.40 -10.70
N VAL A 303 -13.60 -3.31 -9.49
CA VAL A 303 -14.07 -2.37 -8.45
C VAL A 303 -13.86 -0.92 -8.92
N GLY A 304 -12.72 -0.61 -9.54
CA GLY A 304 -12.47 0.70 -10.12
C GLY A 304 -13.50 1.08 -11.18
N TRP A 305 -13.84 0.16 -12.08
CA TRP A 305 -14.89 0.36 -13.08
C TRP A 305 -16.29 0.51 -12.45
N LEU A 306 -16.59 -0.29 -11.43
CA LEU A 306 -17.85 -0.19 -10.71
C LEU A 306 -17.97 1.16 -9.97
N SER A 307 -16.84 1.71 -9.49
CA SER A 307 -16.81 2.99 -8.78
C SER A 307 -17.17 4.18 -9.68
N ASP A 308 -16.93 4.08 -10.98
CA ASP A 308 -17.35 5.10 -11.93
C ASP A 308 -18.88 5.13 -12.11
N ARG A 309 -19.60 4.08 -11.70
CA ARG A 309 -21.06 3.95 -11.81
C ARG A 309 -21.79 4.24 -10.50
N ILE A 310 -21.32 3.65 -9.40
CA ILE A 310 -22.01 3.72 -8.09
C ILE A 310 -21.34 4.65 -7.09
N GLY A 311 -20.21 5.26 -7.48
CA GLY A 311 -19.47 6.22 -6.67
C GLY A 311 -18.36 5.60 -5.82
N GLN A 312 -17.25 6.32 -5.70
CA GLN A 312 -16.04 5.87 -4.99
C GLN A 312 -16.28 5.72 -3.48
N LYS A 313 -17.01 6.68 -2.88
CA LYS A 313 -17.33 6.64 -1.44
C LYS A 313 -18.16 5.41 -1.06
N SER A 314 -19.15 5.06 -1.88
CA SER A 314 -20.03 3.90 -1.63
C SER A 314 -19.23 2.60 -1.62
N LEU A 315 -18.33 2.40 -2.59
CA LEU A 315 -17.49 1.20 -2.65
C LEU A 315 -16.45 1.15 -1.53
N TYR A 316 -15.87 2.30 -1.17
CA TYR A 316 -14.96 2.35 -0.03
C TYR A 316 -15.68 1.97 1.29
N LEU A 317 -16.90 2.50 1.51
CA LEU A 317 -17.74 2.15 2.65
C LEU A 317 -18.11 0.66 2.65
N SER A 318 -18.42 0.09 1.48
CA SER A 318 -18.71 -1.35 1.37
C SER A 318 -17.51 -2.20 1.79
N GLY A 319 -16.29 -1.84 1.35
CA GLY A 319 -15.07 -2.54 1.76
C GLY A 319 -14.77 -2.39 3.25
N ALA A 320 -14.88 -1.17 3.80
CA ALA A 320 -14.69 -0.93 5.23
C ALA A 320 -15.76 -1.64 6.08
N GLY A 321 -17.03 -1.60 5.65
CA GLY A 321 -18.13 -2.32 6.29
C GLY A 321 -17.95 -3.84 6.25
N PHE A 322 -17.45 -4.37 5.13
CA PHE A 322 -17.07 -5.78 5.06
C PHE A 322 -15.99 -6.12 6.10
N CYS A 323 -14.94 -5.29 6.24
CA CYS A 323 -13.91 -5.52 7.26
C CYS A 323 -14.48 -5.51 8.69
N VAL A 324 -15.44 -4.63 8.99
CA VAL A 324 -16.13 -4.62 10.28
C VAL A 324 -16.85 -5.94 10.53
N LEU A 325 -17.64 -6.41 9.56
CA LEU A 325 -18.43 -7.64 9.69
C LEU A 325 -17.56 -8.89 9.66
N PHE A 326 -16.47 -8.88 8.92
CA PHE A 326 -15.63 -10.05 8.69
C PHE A 326 -14.48 -10.20 9.69
N ALA A 327 -14.23 -9.22 10.56
CA ALA A 327 -13.16 -9.28 11.55
C ALA A 327 -13.24 -10.51 12.46
N PHE A 328 -14.42 -10.82 12.99
CA PHE A 328 -14.65 -12.00 13.82
C PHE A 328 -14.72 -13.30 13.02
N PRO A 329 -15.49 -13.40 11.93
CA PRO A 329 -15.52 -14.61 11.10
C PRO A 329 -14.15 -15.00 10.55
N PHE A 330 -13.29 -14.03 10.22
CA PHE A 330 -11.97 -14.31 9.63
C PHE A 330 -11.16 -15.31 10.49
N PHE A 331 -10.93 -15.01 11.76
CA PHE A 331 -10.15 -15.89 12.64
C PHE A 331 -10.90 -17.17 13.00
N LEU A 332 -12.23 -17.13 13.16
CA LEU A 332 -13.03 -18.34 13.38
C LEU A 332 -12.92 -19.32 12.20
N LEU A 333 -12.90 -18.80 10.97
CA LEU A 333 -12.73 -19.62 9.77
C LEU A 333 -11.30 -20.17 9.66
N LEU A 334 -10.28 -19.42 10.06
CA LEU A 334 -8.90 -19.91 10.11
C LEU A 334 -8.76 -21.05 11.15
N ASP A 335 -9.39 -20.92 12.31
CA ASP A 335 -9.35 -21.92 13.39
C ASP A 335 -10.05 -23.25 13.02
N SER A 336 -10.84 -23.28 11.94
CA SER A 336 -11.42 -24.53 11.42
C SER A 336 -10.37 -25.56 10.98
N LYS A 337 -9.12 -25.09 10.72
CA LYS A 337 -8.00 -25.88 10.21
C LYS A 337 -8.26 -26.58 8.86
N SER A 338 -9.39 -26.31 8.22
CA SER A 338 -9.73 -26.80 6.89
C SER A 338 -9.05 -25.96 5.83
N THR A 339 -8.23 -26.57 4.98
CA THR A 339 -7.50 -25.89 3.90
C THR A 339 -8.43 -25.06 3.01
N LEU A 340 -9.57 -25.64 2.60
CA LEU A 340 -10.53 -24.95 1.76
C LEU A 340 -11.15 -23.71 2.45
N ILE A 341 -11.54 -23.86 3.72
CA ILE A 341 -12.14 -22.76 4.51
C ILE A 341 -11.11 -21.66 4.73
N ILE A 342 -9.86 -22.00 5.01
CA ILE A 342 -8.75 -21.04 5.14
C ILE A 342 -8.56 -20.27 3.83
N TRP A 343 -8.50 -20.95 2.69
CA TRP A 343 -8.36 -20.31 1.39
C TRP A 343 -9.54 -19.38 1.09
N CYS A 344 -10.78 -19.84 1.29
CA CYS A 344 -11.96 -18.99 1.13
C CYS A 344 -11.91 -17.76 2.04
N SER A 345 -11.50 -17.92 3.30
CA SER A 345 -11.37 -16.81 4.24
C SER A 345 -10.33 -15.78 3.80
N MET A 346 -9.16 -16.23 3.33
CA MET A 346 -8.11 -15.35 2.81
C MET A 346 -8.54 -14.64 1.53
N ILE A 347 -9.19 -15.35 0.59
CA ILE A 347 -9.70 -14.80 -0.68
C ILE A 347 -10.75 -13.73 -0.41
N LEU A 348 -11.76 -14.03 0.39
CA LEU A 348 -12.84 -13.09 0.73
C LEU A 348 -12.29 -11.90 1.52
N GLY A 349 -11.49 -12.19 2.57
CA GLY A 349 -10.89 -11.18 3.42
C GLY A 349 -10.04 -10.19 2.65
N TYR A 350 -9.22 -10.66 1.72
CA TYR A 350 -8.33 -9.81 0.93
C TYR A 350 -9.08 -9.01 -0.15
N ASN A 351 -10.00 -9.65 -0.89
CA ASN A 351 -10.60 -9.00 -2.07
C ASN A 351 -11.79 -8.09 -1.74
N LEU A 352 -12.66 -8.48 -0.80
CA LEU A 352 -13.85 -7.68 -0.44
C LEU A 352 -13.54 -6.59 0.61
N GLY A 353 -12.41 -6.69 1.33
CA GLY A 353 -11.94 -5.70 2.26
C GLY A 353 -10.90 -4.76 1.63
N PRO A 354 -9.59 -5.01 1.90
CA PRO A 354 -8.51 -4.10 1.50
C PRO A 354 -8.44 -3.83 0.00
N THR A 355 -8.58 -4.83 -0.87
CA THR A 355 -8.49 -4.62 -2.33
C THR A 355 -9.62 -3.71 -2.82
N MET A 356 -10.85 -3.87 -2.31
CA MET A 356 -11.97 -3.01 -2.66
C MET A 356 -11.72 -1.55 -2.25
N MET A 357 -11.23 -1.31 -1.03
CA MET A 357 -10.88 0.03 -0.58
C MET A 357 -9.72 0.61 -1.38
N PHE A 358 -8.65 -0.18 -1.59
CA PHE A 358 -7.43 0.25 -2.26
C PHE A 358 -7.66 0.64 -3.73
N ALA A 359 -8.54 -0.04 -4.43
CA ALA A 359 -8.89 0.25 -5.83
C ALA A 359 -9.43 1.67 -6.02
N VAL A 360 -10.25 2.15 -5.08
CA VAL A 360 -10.95 3.44 -5.19
C VAL A 360 -10.33 4.56 -4.34
N GLN A 361 -9.39 4.20 -3.46
CA GLN A 361 -8.74 5.12 -2.52
C GLN A 361 -8.11 6.35 -3.18
N PRO A 362 -7.28 6.22 -4.25
CA PRO A 362 -6.64 7.37 -4.84
C PRO A 362 -7.65 8.36 -5.40
N THR A 363 -8.70 7.88 -6.04
CA THR A 363 -9.75 8.70 -6.64
C THR A 363 -10.59 9.40 -5.57
N LEU A 364 -10.93 8.71 -4.48
CA LEU A 364 -11.65 9.29 -3.34
C LEU A 364 -10.82 10.37 -2.65
N PHE A 365 -9.56 10.08 -2.34
CA PHE A 365 -8.71 11.00 -1.58
C PHE A 365 -8.30 12.23 -2.39
N THR A 366 -8.15 12.14 -3.71
CA THR A 366 -7.89 13.32 -4.55
C THR A 366 -9.04 14.32 -4.55
N ARG A 367 -10.27 13.88 -4.25
CA ARG A 367 -11.44 14.76 -4.11
C ARG A 367 -11.56 15.45 -2.75
N MET A 368 -10.80 14.99 -1.75
CA MET A 368 -10.83 15.57 -0.39
C MET A 368 -10.00 16.85 -0.27
N PHE A 369 -9.06 17.08 -1.19
CA PHE A 369 -8.12 18.19 -1.12
C PHE A 369 -8.20 19.07 -2.36
N GLY A 370 -8.20 20.41 -2.16
CA GLY A 370 -8.16 21.36 -3.25
C GLY A 370 -6.90 21.21 -4.13
N THR A 371 -6.97 21.61 -5.39
CA THR A 371 -5.93 21.38 -6.41
C THR A 371 -4.51 21.79 -5.97
N LYS A 372 -4.37 22.87 -5.19
CA LYS A 372 -3.06 23.39 -4.73
C LYS A 372 -2.36 22.48 -3.71
N VAL A 373 -3.12 21.77 -2.87
CA VAL A 373 -2.58 20.93 -1.77
C VAL A 373 -2.89 19.46 -1.94
N ARG A 374 -3.51 19.07 -3.05
CA ARG A 374 -3.95 17.69 -3.34
C ARG A 374 -2.82 16.68 -3.26
N TYR A 375 -1.68 16.96 -3.90
CA TYR A 375 -0.51 16.10 -3.85
C TYR A 375 0.00 15.91 -2.41
N THR A 376 0.18 17.01 -1.69
CA THR A 376 0.67 17.00 -0.31
C THR A 376 -0.30 16.29 0.62
N GLY A 377 -1.61 16.53 0.48
CA GLY A 377 -2.65 15.90 1.29
C GLY A 377 -2.73 14.39 1.08
N LEU A 378 -2.71 13.95 -0.18
CA LEU A 378 -2.72 12.53 -0.53
C LEU A 378 -1.46 11.82 0.01
N SER A 379 -0.27 12.38 -0.24
CA SER A 379 1.00 11.80 0.20
C SER A 379 1.08 11.77 1.72
N PHE A 380 0.67 12.83 2.41
CA PHE A 380 0.65 12.88 3.87
C PHE A 380 -0.25 11.81 4.46
N ALA A 381 -1.51 11.74 4.03
CA ALA A 381 -2.46 10.75 4.50
C ALA A 381 -1.94 9.32 4.25
N TYR A 382 -1.35 9.07 3.08
CA TYR A 382 -0.81 7.76 2.73
C TYR A 382 0.38 7.35 3.60
N GLN A 383 1.38 8.20 3.77
CA GLN A 383 2.61 7.85 4.48
C GLN A 383 2.39 7.72 5.99
N PHE A 384 1.58 8.61 6.58
CA PHE A 384 1.34 8.56 8.03
C PHE A 384 0.41 7.40 8.44
N SER A 385 -0.63 7.10 7.68
CA SER A 385 -1.48 5.94 7.97
C SER A 385 -0.74 4.61 7.73
N ALA A 386 0.24 4.58 6.83
CA ALA A 386 1.08 3.42 6.59
C ALA A 386 1.91 3.01 7.82
N ILE A 387 2.21 3.93 8.73
CA ILE A 387 2.94 3.61 9.98
C ILE A 387 2.14 2.59 10.80
N LEU A 388 0.85 2.87 11.08
CA LEU A 388 0.01 1.94 11.83
C LEU A 388 -0.22 0.63 11.06
N GLY A 389 -0.41 0.72 9.74
CA GLY A 389 -0.53 -0.47 8.88
C GLY A 389 0.70 -1.36 8.96
N GLY A 390 1.89 -0.78 8.85
CA GLY A 390 3.16 -1.52 8.94
C GLY A 390 3.48 -2.07 10.33
N LEU A 391 3.01 -1.40 11.38
CA LEU A 391 3.12 -1.88 12.76
C LEU A 391 2.03 -2.90 13.12
N SER A 392 0.99 -3.07 12.30
CA SER A 392 -0.15 -3.94 12.65
C SER A 392 0.22 -5.41 12.85
N PRO A 393 1.18 -6.04 12.13
CA PRO A 393 1.61 -7.41 12.44
C PRO A 393 2.35 -7.52 13.78
N LEU A 394 3.13 -6.48 14.15
CA LEU A 394 3.75 -6.38 15.47
C LEU A 394 2.69 -6.29 16.57
N ILE A 395 1.72 -5.39 16.41
CA ILE A 395 0.61 -5.22 17.35
C ILE A 395 -0.19 -6.52 17.46
N ALA A 396 -0.53 -7.14 16.33
CA ALA A 396 -1.27 -8.39 16.30
C ALA A 396 -0.52 -9.53 16.99
N SER A 397 0.78 -9.66 16.77
CA SER A 397 1.61 -10.68 17.44
C SER A 397 1.68 -10.45 18.96
N SER A 398 1.83 -9.20 19.38
CA SER A 398 1.82 -8.83 20.81
C SER A 398 0.46 -9.12 21.46
N LEU A 399 -0.64 -8.80 20.77
CA LEU A 399 -2.00 -9.07 21.22
C LEU A 399 -2.29 -10.58 21.26
N LEU A 400 -1.77 -11.36 20.32
CA LEU A 400 -1.86 -12.81 20.31
C LEU A 400 -1.15 -13.42 21.52
N ALA A 401 0.07 -12.95 21.83
CA ALA A 401 0.82 -13.37 23.01
C ALA A 401 0.08 -13.04 24.31
N LEU A 402 -0.44 -11.82 24.45
CA LEU A 402 -1.27 -11.41 25.59
C LEU A 402 -2.54 -12.25 25.72
N GLY A 403 -3.12 -12.69 24.61
CA GLY A 403 -4.28 -13.58 24.56
C GLY A 403 -3.99 -15.06 24.84
N GLY A 404 -2.75 -15.41 25.19
CA GLY A 404 -2.34 -16.81 25.39
C GLY A 404 -2.48 -17.66 24.12
N GLY A 405 -2.18 -17.07 22.97
CA GLY A 405 -2.30 -17.71 21.66
C GLY A 405 -3.70 -17.69 21.04
N LYS A 406 -4.68 -17.09 21.70
CA LYS A 406 -6.04 -16.92 21.16
C LYS A 406 -6.18 -15.58 20.43
N PRO A 407 -6.83 -15.52 19.25
CA PRO A 407 -6.82 -14.33 18.39
C PRO A 407 -7.83 -13.24 18.80
N TRP A 408 -8.53 -13.37 19.94
CA TRP A 408 -9.62 -12.46 20.33
C TRP A 408 -9.23 -10.99 20.42
N TYR A 409 -8.04 -10.69 20.98
CA TYR A 409 -7.55 -9.31 21.05
C TYR A 409 -7.14 -8.78 19.67
N VAL A 410 -6.59 -9.63 18.80
CA VAL A 410 -6.29 -9.27 17.41
C VAL A 410 -7.57 -8.97 16.64
N THR A 411 -8.59 -9.80 16.83
CA THR A 411 -9.93 -9.62 16.25
C THR A 411 -10.55 -8.29 16.68
N LEU A 412 -10.50 -7.99 17.98
CA LEU A 412 -11.01 -6.73 18.52
C LEU A 412 -10.26 -5.52 17.98
N PHE A 413 -8.94 -5.61 17.85
CA PHE A 413 -8.11 -4.57 17.22
C PHE A 413 -8.53 -4.33 15.76
N LEU A 414 -8.66 -5.40 14.96
CA LEU A 414 -9.08 -5.32 13.56
C LEU A 414 -10.49 -4.72 13.44
N PHE A 415 -11.42 -5.15 14.28
CA PHE A 415 -12.78 -4.62 14.35
C PHE A 415 -12.79 -3.12 14.68
N ALA A 416 -12.10 -2.70 15.75
CA ALA A 416 -12.05 -1.30 16.18
C ALA A 416 -11.48 -0.37 15.11
N VAL A 417 -10.37 -0.78 14.45
CA VAL A 417 -9.77 -0.04 13.35
C VAL A 417 -10.69 0.03 12.15
N SER A 418 -11.41 -1.05 11.84
CA SER A 418 -12.36 -1.09 10.72
C SER A 418 -13.57 -0.19 10.98
N VAL A 419 -14.11 -0.17 12.20
CA VAL A 419 -15.18 0.76 12.60
C VAL A 419 -14.72 2.21 12.50
N LEU A 420 -13.52 2.52 13.00
CA LEU A 420 -12.94 3.86 12.89
C LEU A 420 -12.84 4.32 11.43
N SER A 421 -12.32 3.46 10.56
CA SER A 421 -12.24 3.76 9.13
C SER A 421 -13.60 3.94 8.49
N PHE A 422 -14.56 3.07 8.80
CA PHE A 422 -15.92 3.18 8.29
C PHE A 422 -16.55 4.52 8.66
N VAL A 423 -16.44 4.94 9.92
CA VAL A 423 -16.94 6.23 10.41
C VAL A 423 -16.23 7.39 9.72
N CYS A 424 -14.89 7.33 9.60
CA CYS A 424 -14.14 8.38 8.92
C CYS A 424 -14.59 8.54 7.45
N VAL A 425 -14.75 7.44 6.72
CA VAL A 425 -15.22 7.48 5.32
C VAL A 425 -16.65 8.00 5.23
N TRP A 426 -17.52 7.60 6.15
CA TRP A 426 -18.90 8.10 6.20
C TRP A 426 -18.97 9.62 6.37
N LEU A 427 -18.06 10.20 7.18
CA LEU A 427 -17.95 11.63 7.45
C LEU A 427 -17.21 12.43 6.36
N ILE A 428 -16.61 11.77 5.34
CA ILE A 428 -15.97 12.46 4.21
C ILE A 428 -17.05 13.16 3.38
N GLU A 429 -16.89 14.46 3.23
CA GLU A 429 -17.65 15.26 2.28
C GLU A 429 -16.71 15.63 1.11
N PRO A 430 -17.10 15.33 -0.16
CA PRO A 430 -16.29 15.74 -1.30
C PRO A 430 -16.18 17.26 -1.36
N THR A 431 -14.96 17.77 -1.49
CA THR A 431 -14.69 19.22 -1.55
C THR A 431 -14.57 19.73 -2.99
N ASP A 432 -15.01 18.98 -3.98
CA ASP A 432 -14.93 19.43 -5.38
C ASP A 432 -15.94 20.54 -5.63
N GLU A 433 -15.45 21.75 -5.82
CA GLU A 433 -16.27 22.94 -6.19
C GLU A 433 -17.13 22.66 -7.44
N GLN A 434 -16.70 21.75 -8.31
CA GLN A 434 -17.43 21.32 -9.51
C GLN A 434 -18.59 20.37 -9.19
N GLU A 435 -18.43 19.48 -8.21
CA GLU A 435 -19.53 18.58 -7.79
C GLU A 435 -20.63 19.38 -7.06
N THR A 436 -20.23 20.36 -6.25
CA THR A 436 -21.18 21.28 -5.57
C THR A 436 -21.96 22.11 -6.58
N ALA A 437 -21.31 22.57 -7.65
CA ALA A 437 -21.98 23.29 -8.74
C ALA A 437 -22.92 22.38 -9.56
N SER A 438 -22.50 21.15 -9.85
CA SER A 438 -23.32 20.16 -10.58
C SER A 438 -24.54 19.71 -9.77
N TYR A 439 -24.38 19.47 -8.45
CA TYR A 439 -25.50 19.14 -7.56
C TYR A 439 -26.45 20.31 -7.36
N ARG A 440 -25.96 21.55 -7.29
CA ARG A 440 -26.82 22.75 -7.27
C ARG A 440 -27.61 22.89 -8.57
N TYR A 441 -26.96 22.72 -9.71
CA TYR A 441 -27.61 22.81 -11.02
C TYR A 441 -28.71 21.75 -11.20
N ILE A 442 -28.45 20.49 -10.79
CA ILE A 442 -29.43 19.40 -10.84
C ILE A 442 -30.60 19.68 -9.87
N ARG A 443 -30.30 20.22 -8.68
CA ARG A 443 -31.32 20.55 -7.68
C ARG A 443 -32.17 21.76 -8.08
N GLU A 444 -31.58 22.74 -8.73
CA GLU A 444 -32.30 23.90 -9.27
C GLU A 444 -33.22 23.50 -10.43
N GLN A 445 -32.77 22.60 -11.32
CA GLN A 445 -33.64 22.06 -12.39
C GLN A 445 -34.75 21.12 -11.87
N SER A 446 -34.56 20.47 -10.74
CA SER A 446 -35.60 19.62 -10.12
C SER A 446 -36.64 20.42 -9.35
N HIS A 447 -36.42 21.72 -9.11
CA HIS A 447 -37.39 22.63 -8.50
C HIS A 447 -38.11 23.52 -9.53
N GLU A 448 -37.67 23.53 -10.79
CA GLU A 448 -38.32 24.25 -11.90
C GLU A 448 -39.25 23.36 -12.74
N ASN A 449 -39.33 22.07 -12.49
CA ASN A 449 -40.28 21.14 -13.03
C ASN A 449 -41.25 20.62 -11.95
#